data_57532ff1a8f0b9b355f189cac1d746f9
#
_entry.id   57532ff1a8f0b9b355f189cac1d746f9
#
_cell.length_a   1.000
_cell.length_b   1.000
_cell.length_c   1.000
_cell.angle_alpha   90.00
_cell.angle_beta   90.00
_cell.angle_gamma   90.00
#
_symmetry.space_group_name_H-M   'P 1'
#
loop_
_entity.id
_entity.type
_entity.pdbx_description
1 polymer ?
#
loop_
_entity_poly.entity_id
_entity_poly.type
_entity_poly.pdbx_seq_one_letter_code
_entity_poly.pdbx_strand_id
1 'polypeptide(L)'
;MPTLDILTRQFPGHRANLKRTILATALACFNDHGLEATTIEMIRELCDTSVGNIYHHFGNKDGLIAALFLCALEDQAQLLADYLARARTAREGVAALVHSYVDWVSAQPEFARFQFMARTAVASGPRAQELAERNRARNRRVLAWFAHAPQRDEMVQWPAELLPSLIVGQSENYCRAWLSGRVKAPPVKYRDELATAAWRSVSK
;
A
#
# COMPACT_ATOMS: atom_id res chain seq x y z
N MET A 1 8.27 -16.11 -4.07
CA MET A 1 8.18 -14.77 -4.69
C MET A 1 7.27 -13.91 -3.82
N PRO A 2 7.68 -12.73 -3.35
CA PRO A 2 6.92 -11.91 -2.39
C PRO A 2 5.48 -11.57 -2.85
N THR A 3 5.30 -11.33 -4.14
CA THR A 3 3.99 -11.02 -4.75
C THR A 3 2.96 -12.14 -4.56
N LEU A 4 3.37 -13.40 -4.72
CA LEU A 4 2.49 -14.55 -4.54
C LEU A 4 2.07 -14.72 -3.08
N ASP A 5 2.92 -14.31 -2.13
CA ASP A 5 2.62 -14.42 -0.69
C ASP A 5 1.48 -13.47 -0.29
N ILE A 6 1.46 -12.23 -0.78
CA ILE A 6 0.33 -11.30 -0.57
C ILE A 6 -0.95 -11.86 -1.17
N LEU A 7 -0.90 -12.28 -2.43
CA LEU A 7 -2.08 -12.79 -3.12
C LEU A 7 -2.62 -14.07 -2.46
N THR A 8 -1.74 -14.93 -1.92
CA THR A 8 -2.15 -16.14 -1.21
C THR A 8 -2.82 -15.82 0.12
N ARG A 9 -2.33 -14.83 0.85
CA ARG A 9 -2.98 -14.37 2.10
C ARG A 9 -4.35 -13.76 1.82
N GLN A 10 -4.47 -12.94 0.77
CA GLN A 10 -5.72 -12.23 0.43
C GLN A 10 -6.77 -13.13 -0.25
N PHE A 11 -6.32 -14.14 -0.98
CA PHE A 11 -7.19 -15.09 -1.70
C PHE A 11 -6.77 -16.53 -1.39
N PRO A 12 -7.09 -17.06 -0.18
CA PRO A 12 -6.65 -18.38 0.23
C PRO A 12 -7.40 -19.50 -0.50
N GLY A 13 -6.81 -20.70 -0.48
CA GLY A 13 -7.39 -21.93 -0.98
C GLY A 13 -7.20 -22.16 -2.49
N HIS A 14 -7.41 -23.43 -2.89
CA HIS A 14 -7.13 -23.88 -4.26
C HIS A 14 -8.06 -23.23 -5.30
N ARG A 15 -9.32 -23.01 -4.95
CA ARG A 15 -10.31 -22.38 -5.85
C ARG A 15 -9.96 -20.96 -6.28
N ALA A 16 -9.11 -20.25 -5.50
CA ALA A 16 -8.64 -18.92 -5.83
C ALA A 16 -7.35 -18.90 -6.69
N ASN A 17 -6.86 -20.08 -7.10
CA ASN A 17 -5.58 -20.17 -7.83
C ASN A 17 -5.59 -19.35 -9.13
N LEU A 18 -6.61 -19.54 -9.97
CA LEU A 18 -6.76 -18.79 -11.22
C LEU A 18 -6.81 -17.27 -10.95
N LYS A 19 -7.57 -16.84 -9.94
CA LYS A 19 -7.66 -15.42 -9.55
C LYS A 19 -6.29 -14.85 -9.16
N ARG A 20 -5.50 -15.61 -8.39
CA ARG A 20 -4.13 -15.22 -8.02
C ARG A 20 -3.21 -15.13 -9.23
N THR A 21 -3.29 -16.12 -10.14
CA THR A 21 -2.48 -16.11 -11.37
C THR A 21 -2.81 -14.88 -12.21
N ILE A 22 -4.10 -14.58 -12.45
CA ILE A 22 -4.51 -13.39 -13.20
C ILE A 22 -3.98 -12.11 -12.54
N LEU A 23 -4.10 -11.98 -11.21
CA LEU A 23 -3.62 -10.80 -10.48
C LEU A 23 -2.10 -10.67 -10.54
N ALA A 24 -1.34 -11.76 -10.38
CA ALA A 24 0.12 -11.73 -10.46
C ALA A 24 0.61 -11.34 -11.86
N THR A 25 0.02 -11.92 -12.90
CA THR A 25 0.33 -11.57 -14.30
C THR A 25 -0.06 -10.13 -14.62
N ALA A 26 -1.23 -9.68 -14.17
CA ALA A 26 -1.66 -8.30 -14.38
C ALA A 26 -0.72 -7.29 -13.70
N LEU A 27 -0.25 -7.59 -12.47
CA LEU A 27 0.73 -6.75 -11.78
C LEU A 27 2.03 -6.61 -12.57
N ALA A 28 2.54 -7.72 -13.12
CA ALA A 28 3.74 -7.69 -13.99
C ALA A 28 3.49 -6.85 -15.23
N CYS A 29 2.40 -7.10 -15.97
CA CYS A 29 2.05 -6.33 -17.17
C CYS A 29 1.91 -4.82 -16.88
N PHE A 30 1.24 -4.44 -15.78
CA PHE A 30 1.11 -3.03 -15.42
C PHE A 30 2.44 -2.38 -15.07
N ASN A 31 3.33 -3.10 -14.40
CA ASN A 31 4.67 -2.57 -14.08
C ASN A 31 5.56 -2.43 -15.32
N ASP A 32 5.44 -3.34 -16.29
CA ASP A 32 6.28 -3.37 -17.48
C ASP A 32 5.79 -2.41 -18.59
N HIS A 33 4.47 -2.30 -18.76
CA HIS A 33 3.86 -1.56 -19.88
C HIS A 33 3.07 -0.32 -19.43
N GLY A 34 2.80 -0.16 -18.15
CA GLY A 34 1.92 0.88 -17.61
C GLY A 34 0.44 0.53 -17.71
N LEU A 35 -0.41 1.35 -17.05
CA LEU A 35 -1.85 1.08 -16.98
C LEU A 35 -2.53 1.19 -18.34
N GLU A 36 -2.19 2.20 -19.13
CA GLU A 36 -2.88 2.47 -20.41
C GLU A 36 -2.58 1.41 -21.47
N ALA A 37 -1.31 1.06 -21.65
CA ALA A 37 -0.87 0.15 -22.70
C ALA A 37 -1.17 -1.34 -22.40
N THR A 38 -1.38 -1.71 -21.13
CA THR A 38 -1.77 -3.09 -20.76
C THR A 38 -3.20 -3.37 -21.17
N THR A 39 -3.43 -4.45 -21.92
CA THR A 39 -4.76 -4.92 -22.33
C THR A 39 -5.16 -6.22 -21.61
N ILE A 40 -6.46 -6.51 -21.59
CA ILE A 40 -6.96 -7.79 -21.04
C ILE A 40 -6.45 -8.96 -21.87
N GLU A 41 -6.31 -8.79 -23.19
CA GLU A 41 -5.77 -9.80 -24.09
C GLU A 41 -4.34 -10.17 -23.75
N MET A 42 -3.46 -9.18 -23.48
CA MET A 42 -2.09 -9.44 -23.03
C MET A 42 -2.05 -10.28 -21.75
N ILE A 43 -2.88 -9.93 -20.77
CA ILE A 43 -2.97 -10.66 -19.51
C ILE A 43 -3.47 -12.08 -19.74
N ARG A 44 -4.52 -12.25 -20.58
CA ARG A 44 -5.08 -13.54 -20.94
C ARG A 44 -4.05 -14.47 -21.55
N GLU A 45 -3.29 -13.98 -22.51
CA GLU A 45 -2.25 -14.77 -23.21
C GLU A 45 -1.19 -15.31 -22.24
N LEU A 46 -0.78 -14.49 -21.28
CA LEU A 46 0.25 -14.85 -20.30
C LEU A 46 -0.28 -15.73 -19.15
N CYS A 47 -1.61 -15.78 -18.91
CA CYS A 47 -2.20 -16.60 -17.83
C CYS A 47 -2.78 -17.91 -18.31
N ASP A 48 -2.78 -18.20 -19.60
CA ASP A 48 -3.46 -19.35 -20.22
C ASP A 48 -4.92 -19.49 -19.73
N THR A 49 -5.67 -18.40 -19.86
CA THR A 49 -7.09 -18.33 -19.45
C THR A 49 -7.94 -17.72 -20.54
N SER A 50 -9.25 -17.65 -20.34
CA SER A 50 -10.17 -16.97 -21.26
C SER A 50 -10.44 -15.54 -20.82
N VAL A 51 -10.74 -14.64 -21.77
CA VAL A 51 -11.22 -13.29 -21.49
C VAL A 51 -12.47 -13.32 -20.62
N GLY A 52 -13.36 -14.29 -20.84
CA GLY A 52 -14.56 -14.50 -20.03
C GLY A 52 -14.28 -14.78 -18.56
N ASN A 53 -13.22 -15.54 -18.25
CA ASN A 53 -12.81 -15.78 -16.87
C ASN A 53 -12.29 -14.50 -16.19
N ILE A 54 -11.53 -13.67 -16.91
CA ILE A 54 -11.04 -12.39 -16.36
C ILE A 54 -12.23 -11.47 -16.06
N TYR A 55 -13.16 -11.33 -17.00
CA TYR A 55 -14.37 -10.52 -16.79
C TYR A 55 -15.27 -11.08 -15.69
N HIS A 56 -15.40 -12.40 -15.58
CA HIS A 56 -16.14 -13.01 -14.48
C HIS A 56 -15.60 -12.65 -13.10
N HIS A 57 -14.26 -12.60 -12.95
CA HIS A 57 -13.63 -12.29 -11.66
C HIS A 57 -13.54 -10.79 -11.36
N PHE A 58 -13.38 -9.94 -12.36
CA PHE A 58 -13.00 -8.55 -12.16
C PHE A 58 -13.91 -7.53 -12.87
N GLY A 59 -14.81 -7.99 -13.73
CA GLY A 59 -15.75 -7.16 -14.49
C GLY A 59 -15.08 -6.47 -15.70
N ASN A 60 -13.99 -5.76 -15.48
CA ASN A 60 -13.23 -5.06 -16.53
C ASN A 60 -11.78 -4.78 -16.05
N LYS A 61 -11.00 -4.08 -16.87
CA LYS A 61 -9.62 -3.68 -16.54
C LYS A 61 -9.56 -2.80 -15.28
N ASP A 62 -10.49 -1.87 -15.10
CA ASP A 62 -10.52 -1.00 -13.91
C ASP A 62 -10.83 -1.79 -12.64
N GLY A 63 -11.69 -2.79 -12.73
CA GLY A 63 -11.96 -3.73 -11.64
C GLY A 63 -10.74 -4.56 -11.26
N LEU A 64 -9.93 -4.96 -12.24
CA LEU A 64 -8.68 -5.69 -12.04
C LEU A 64 -7.62 -4.77 -11.36
N ILE A 65 -7.47 -3.54 -11.85
CA ILE A 65 -6.59 -2.51 -11.26
C ILE A 65 -7.01 -2.24 -9.80
N ALA A 66 -8.29 -2.04 -9.56
CA ALA A 66 -8.80 -1.79 -8.21
C ALA A 66 -8.61 -3.00 -7.28
N ALA A 67 -8.78 -4.24 -7.77
CA ALA A 67 -8.56 -5.44 -6.97
C ALA A 67 -7.10 -5.56 -6.51
N LEU A 68 -6.12 -5.31 -7.38
CA LEU A 68 -4.69 -5.27 -7.04
C LEU A 68 -4.38 -4.17 -6.03
N PHE A 69 -4.91 -2.96 -6.27
CA PHE A 69 -4.67 -1.81 -5.40
C PHE A 69 -5.19 -2.04 -3.98
N LEU A 70 -6.42 -2.55 -3.86
CA LEU A 70 -7.04 -2.82 -2.57
C LEU A 70 -6.38 -3.99 -1.84
N CYS A 71 -5.89 -5.00 -2.58
CA CYS A 71 -5.10 -6.10 -2.03
C CYS A 71 -3.81 -5.58 -1.37
N ALA A 72 -3.06 -4.72 -2.06
CA ALA A 72 -1.86 -4.09 -1.51
C ALA A 72 -2.17 -3.18 -0.31
N LEU A 73 -3.26 -2.41 -0.37
CA LEU A 73 -3.69 -1.55 0.73
C LEU A 73 -4.03 -2.33 1.99
N GLU A 74 -4.69 -3.48 1.86
CA GLU A 74 -5.03 -4.36 2.98
C GLU A 74 -3.79 -4.98 3.62
N ASP A 75 -2.85 -5.44 2.80
CA ASP A 75 -1.58 -6.01 3.29
C ASP A 75 -0.74 -4.97 4.04
N GLN A 76 -0.68 -3.73 3.53
CA GLN A 76 -0.06 -2.60 4.26
C GLN A 76 -0.77 -2.30 5.58
N ALA A 77 -2.11 -2.32 5.58
CA ALA A 77 -2.89 -2.03 6.80
C ALA A 77 -2.66 -3.10 7.87
N GLN A 78 -2.54 -4.36 7.49
CA GLN A 78 -2.23 -5.44 8.41
C GLN A 78 -0.83 -5.28 9.00
N LEU A 79 0.19 -5.02 8.17
CA LEU A 79 1.55 -4.79 8.65
C LEU A 79 1.62 -3.60 9.62
N LEU A 80 0.93 -2.50 9.31
CA LEU A 80 0.83 -1.35 10.22
C LEU A 80 0.19 -1.73 11.55
N ALA A 81 -0.88 -2.53 11.54
CA ALA A 81 -1.53 -2.98 12.77
C ALA A 81 -0.56 -3.79 13.65
N ASP A 82 0.26 -4.65 13.05
CA ASP A 82 1.26 -5.45 13.76
C ASP A 82 2.37 -4.58 14.38
N TYR A 83 2.76 -3.48 13.72
CA TYR A 83 3.73 -2.51 14.25
C TYR A 83 3.12 -1.69 15.39
N LEU A 84 1.90 -1.19 15.23
CA LEU A 84 1.21 -0.42 16.26
C LEU A 84 0.91 -1.25 17.53
N ALA A 85 0.64 -2.55 17.38
CA ALA A 85 0.43 -3.45 18.51
C ALA A 85 1.66 -3.59 19.42
N ARG A 86 2.86 -3.31 18.90
CA ARG A 86 4.13 -3.36 19.64
C ARG A 86 4.54 -2.01 20.19
N ALA A 87 4.01 -0.93 19.67
CA ALA A 87 4.33 0.43 20.08
C ALA A 87 3.69 0.75 21.45
N ARG A 88 4.44 1.42 22.33
CA ARG A 88 4.05 1.72 23.71
C ARG A 88 3.92 3.20 24.01
N THR A 89 4.46 4.07 23.15
CA THR A 89 4.44 5.53 23.28
C THR A 89 4.03 6.20 21.99
N ALA A 90 3.60 7.46 22.02
CA ALA A 90 3.26 8.22 20.82
C ALA A 90 4.44 8.28 19.83
N ARG A 91 5.68 8.44 20.33
CA ARG A 91 6.89 8.41 19.49
C ARG A 91 7.09 7.08 18.80
N GLU A 92 6.90 5.96 19.51
CA GLU A 92 6.96 4.63 18.91
C GLU A 92 5.82 4.39 17.91
N GLY A 93 4.64 4.97 18.14
CA GLY A 93 3.52 4.96 17.20
C GLY A 93 3.85 5.68 15.89
N VAL A 94 4.50 6.85 15.96
CA VAL A 94 5.00 7.56 14.77
C VAL A 94 6.06 6.72 14.04
N ALA A 95 6.99 6.13 14.79
CA ALA A 95 7.98 5.22 14.22
C ALA A 95 7.32 3.99 13.57
N ALA A 96 6.27 3.42 14.17
CA ALA A 96 5.52 2.30 13.62
C ALA A 96 4.87 2.63 12.25
N LEU A 97 4.31 3.84 12.09
CA LEU A 97 3.78 4.32 10.82
C LEU A 97 4.85 4.39 9.73
N VAL A 98 6.02 4.95 10.05
CA VAL A 98 7.13 5.08 9.10
C VAL A 98 7.76 3.73 8.80
N HIS A 99 8.10 2.94 9.82
CA HIS A 99 8.77 1.66 9.67
C HIS A 99 7.92 0.66 8.88
N SER A 100 6.63 0.52 9.22
CA SER A 100 5.75 -0.39 8.50
C SER A 100 5.62 0.00 7.02
N TYR A 101 5.55 1.29 6.71
CA TYR A 101 5.49 1.77 5.32
C TYR A 101 6.78 1.49 4.56
N VAL A 102 7.94 1.85 5.13
CA VAL A 102 9.26 1.67 4.52
C VAL A 102 9.58 0.19 4.32
N ASP A 103 9.33 -0.63 5.34
CA ASP A 103 9.59 -2.07 5.29
C ASP A 103 8.68 -2.75 4.26
N TRP A 104 7.40 -2.36 4.19
CA TRP A 104 6.48 -2.87 3.19
C TRP A 104 6.92 -2.51 1.76
N VAL A 105 7.25 -1.25 1.49
CA VAL A 105 7.73 -0.81 0.17
C VAL A 105 9.03 -1.54 -0.22
N SER A 106 9.94 -1.74 0.74
CA SER A 106 11.20 -2.44 0.49
C SER A 106 11.00 -3.93 0.21
N ALA A 107 10.04 -4.56 0.88
CA ALA A 107 9.72 -5.98 0.70
C ALA A 107 8.83 -6.24 -0.54
N GLN A 108 8.02 -5.26 -0.95
CA GLN A 108 7.01 -5.37 -2.00
C GLN A 108 7.15 -4.28 -3.08
N PRO A 109 8.33 -4.12 -3.71
CA PRO A 109 8.59 -2.99 -4.62
C PRO A 109 7.69 -3.00 -5.86
N GLU A 110 7.27 -4.17 -6.35
CA GLU A 110 6.35 -4.29 -7.50
C GLU A 110 4.95 -3.76 -7.18
N PHE A 111 4.39 -4.16 -6.04
CA PHE A 111 3.11 -3.63 -5.56
C PHE A 111 3.20 -2.13 -5.25
N ALA A 112 4.30 -1.68 -4.64
CA ALA A 112 4.49 -0.27 -4.31
C ALA A 112 4.56 0.59 -5.60
N ARG A 113 5.30 0.16 -6.63
CA ARG A 113 5.36 0.83 -7.93
C ARG A 113 3.98 0.91 -8.58
N PHE A 114 3.26 -0.20 -8.60
CA PHE A 114 1.90 -0.28 -9.11
C PHE A 114 0.96 0.67 -8.34
N GLN A 115 1.02 0.72 -7.00
CA GLN A 115 0.17 1.62 -6.22
C GLN A 115 0.39 3.10 -6.57
N PHE A 116 1.63 3.52 -6.80
CA PHE A 116 1.90 4.89 -7.24
C PHE A 116 1.30 5.20 -8.61
N MET A 117 1.35 4.26 -9.55
CA MET A 117 0.73 4.42 -10.87
C MET A 117 -0.80 4.43 -10.80
N ALA A 118 -1.39 3.53 -10.01
CA ALA A 118 -2.83 3.27 -10.02
C ALA A 118 -3.65 4.19 -9.09
N ARG A 119 -3.00 4.95 -8.19
CA ARG A 119 -3.67 5.75 -7.14
C ARG A 119 -4.80 6.62 -7.69
N THR A 120 -4.52 7.42 -8.72
CA THR A 120 -5.52 8.34 -9.30
C THR A 120 -6.63 7.56 -10.00
N ALA A 121 -6.30 6.55 -10.79
CA ALA A 121 -7.28 5.75 -11.51
C ALA A 121 -8.27 5.06 -10.56
N VAL A 122 -7.79 4.50 -9.44
CA VAL A 122 -8.67 3.85 -8.44
C VAL A 122 -9.47 4.89 -7.65
N ALA A 123 -8.88 6.06 -7.33
CA ALA A 123 -9.56 7.12 -6.59
C ALA A 123 -10.70 7.79 -7.38
N SER A 124 -10.64 7.78 -8.72
CA SER A 124 -11.69 8.29 -9.61
C SER A 124 -12.51 7.20 -10.31
N GLY A 125 -12.16 5.93 -10.07
CA GLY A 125 -12.74 4.78 -10.75
C GLY A 125 -13.99 4.20 -10.05
N PRO A 126 -14.53 3.08 -10.59
CA PRO A 126 -15.78 2.49 -10.10
C PRO A 126 -15.73 2.01 -8.64
N ARG A 127 -14.54 1.79 -8.06
CA ARG A 127 -14.36 1.38 -6.65
C ARG A 127 -13.83 2.50 -5.75
N ALA A 128 -13.95 3.76 -6.16
CA ALA A 128 -13.50 4.93 -5.39
C ALA A 128 -14.15 5.01 -4.00
N GLN A 129 -15.44 4.68 -3.89
CA GLN A 129 -16.15 4.66 -2.60
C GLN A 129 -15.55 3.61 -1.66
N GLU A 130 -15.29 2.39 -2.14
CA GLU A 130 -14.66 1.34 -1.33
C GLU A 130 -13.27 1.76 -0.84
N LEU A 131 -12.47 2.37 -1.72
CA LEU A 131 -11.17 2.93 -1.34
C LEU A 131 -11.30 3.98 -0.23
N ALA A 132 -12.25 4.90 -0.38
CA ALA A 132 -12.50 5.95 0.61
C ALA A 132 -12.93 5.36 1.97
N GLU A 133 -13.79 4.33 1.97
CA GLU A 133 -14.25 3.64 3.19
C GLU A 133 -13.10 2.92 3.89
N ARG A 134 -12.25 2.20 3.17
CA ARG A 134 -11.06 1.53 3.72
C ARG A 134 -10.06 2.53 4.30
N ASN A 135 -9.81 3.63 3.61
CA ASN A 135 -8.94 4.71 4.10
C ASN A 135 -9.50 5.34 5.38
N ARG A 136 -10.81 5.64 5.42
CA ARG A 136 -11.47 6.16 6.63
C ARG A 136 -11.38 5.17 7.80
N ALA A 137 -11.60 3.90 7.56
CA ALA A 137 -11.50 2.86 8.58
C ALA A 137 -10.07 2.75 9.15
N ARG A 138 -9.06 2.73 8.27
CA ARG A 138 -7.65 2.75 8.68
C ARG A 138 -7.30 3.98 9.50
N ASN A 139 -7.68 5.17 9.02
CA ASN A 139 -7.39 6.43 9.71
C ASN A 139 -8.06 6.48 11.10
N ARG A 140 -9.32 6.03 11.22
CA ARG A 140 -9.98 5.95 12.53
C ARG A 140 -9.22 5.05 13.51
N ARG A 141 -8.72 3.88 13.08
CA ARG A 141 -7.94 2.98 13.93
C ARG A 141 -6.63 3.63 14.40
N VAL A 142 -5.92 4.29 13.50
CA VAL A 142 -4.68 5.01 13.83
C VAL A 142 -4.95 6.14 14.82
N LEU A 143 -5.94 6.99 14.55
CA LEU A 143 -6.31 8.09 15.43
C LEU A 143 -6.77 7.60 16.82
N ALA A 144 -7.57 6.52 16.87
CA ALA A 144 -7.99 5.90 18.12
C ALA A 144 -6.79 5.37 18.94
N TRP A 145 -5.81 4.77 18.27
CA TRP A 145 -4.58 4.33 18.94
C TRP A 145 -3.81 5.51 19.54
N PHE A 146 -3.59 6.60 18.77
CA PHE A 146 -2.90 7.79 19.27
C PHE A 146 -3.69 8.50 20.37
N ALA A 147 -5.02 8.43 20.37
CA ALA A 147 -5.86 9.05 21.41
C ALA A 147 -5.54 8.51 22.82
N HIS A 148 -5.07 7.26 22.92
CA HIS A 148 -4.77 6.58 24.17
C HIS A 148 -3.27 6.33 24.38
N ALA A 149 -2.41 6.78 23.44
CA ALA A 149 -0.99 6.52 23.51
C ALA A 149 -0.34 7.32 24.66
N PRO A 150 0.51 6.70 25.49
CA PRO A 150 1.35 7.42 26.44
C PRO A 150 2.20 8.48 25.73
N GLN A 151 2.48 9.59 26.43
CA GLN A 151 3.26 10.72 25.89
C GLN A 151 2.61 11.43 24.68
N ARG A 152 1.30 11.26 24.49
CA ARG A 152 0.55 11.99 23.46
C ARG A 152 0.64 13.52 23.65
N ASP A 153 0.75 13.98 24.88
CA ASP A 153 0.91 15.39 25.24
C ASP A 153 2.20 16.02 24.72
N GLU A 154 3.21 15.22 24.38
CA GLU A 154 4.42 15.69 23.67
C GLU A 154 4.15 16.03 22.18
N MET A 155 3.02 15.60 21.62
CA MET A 155 2.67 15.90 20.24
C MET A 155 2.02 17.27 20.10
N VAL A 156 2.35 17.95 18.99
CA VAL A 156 1.63 19.15 18.54
C VAL A 156 0.23 18.77 18.09
N GLN A 157 -0.75 19.60 18.41
CA GLN A 157 -2.15 19.40 17.97
C GLN A 157 -2.32 19.89 16.53
N TRP A 158 -1.91 19.06 15.57
CA TRP A 158 -2.13 19.31 14.15
C TRP A 158 -3.54 18.88 13.71
N PRO A 159 -4.13 19.53 12.69
CA PRO A 159 -5.30 18.98 12.01
C PRO A 159 -5.06 17.55 11.53
N ALA A 160 -6.04 16.67 11.72
CA ALA A 160 -5.89 15.23 11.40
C ALA A 160 -5.50 14.97 9.93
N GLU A 161 -5.91 15.85 9.03
CA GLU A 161 -5.59 15.80 7.59
C GLU A 161 -4.12 16.07 7.28
N LEU A 162 -3.39 16.78 8.14
CA LEU A 162 -1.96 17.04 7.98
C LEU A 162 -1.09 15.87 8.46
N LEU A 163 -1.55 15.09 9.43
CA LEU A 163 -0.75 14.04 10.05
C LEU A 163 -0.17 13.03 9.05
N PRO A 164 -0.90 12.53 8.03
CA PRO A 164 -0.30 11.63 7.04
C PRO A 164 0.87 12.27 6.28
N SER A 165 0.75 13.55 5.91
CA SER A 165 1.81 14.27 5.20
C SER A 165 3.03 14.51 6.08
N LEU A 166 2.83 14.88 7.35
CA LEU A 166 3.90 15.14 8.30
C LEU A 166 4.62 13.87 8.75
N ILE A 167 3.92 12.75 8.89
CA ILE A 167 4.47 11.49 9.41
C ILE A 167 5.03 10.63 8.27
N VAL A 168 4.26 10.38 7.22
CA VAL A 168 4.62 9.41 6.17
C VAL A 168 5.12 10.09 4.90
N GLY A 169 4.80 11.36 4.67
CA GLY A 169 5.08 12.06 3.41
C GLY A 169 6.56 12.06 3.00
N GLN A 170 7.49 12.25 3.95
CA GLN A 170 8.94 12.20 3.69
C GLN A 170 9.37 10.79 3.24
N SER A 171 8.86 9.76 3.91
CA SER A 171 9.14 8.36 3.57
C SER A 171 8.53 7.98 2.21
N GLU A 172 7.29 8.43 1.94
CA GLU A 172 6.64 8.23 0.64
C GLU A 172 7.47 8.86 -0.49
N ASN A 173 7.95 10.09 -0.31
CA ASN A 173 8.78 10.77 -1.30
C ASN A 173 10.10 10.03 -1.56
N TYR A 174 10.78 9.58 -0.49
CA TYR A 174 12.03 8.80 -0.64
C TYR A 174 11.77 7.45 -1.31
N CYS A 175 10.75 6.72 -0.90
CA CYS A 175 10.37 5.44 -1.51
C CYS A 175 10.05 5.60 -3.00
N ARG A 176 9.34 6.65 -3.39
CA ARG A 176 9.05 6.96 -4.80
C ARG A 176 10.34 7.25 -5.58
N ALA A 177 11.29 7.97 -5.00
CA ALA A 177 12.59 8.25 -5.62
C ALA A 177 13.41 6.96 -5.82
N TRP A 178 13.35 6.04 -4.87
CA TRP A 178 14.01 4.74 -4.98
C TRP A 178 13.35 3.85 -6.04
N LEU A 179 12.04 3.71 -6.03
CA LEU A 179 11.29 2.91 -7.00
C LEU A 179 11.45 3.39 -8.44
N SER A 180 11.66 4.70 -8.64
CA SER A 180 11.95 5.29 -9.96
C SER A 180 13.43 5.23 -10.36
N GLY A 181 14.31 4.66 -9.53
CA GLY A 181 15.76 4.60 -9.79
C GLY A 181 16.52 5.91 -9.60
N ARG A 182 15.85 6.99 -9.17
CA ARG A 182 16.48 8.30 -8.92
C ARG A 182 17.48 8.25 -7.76
N VAL A 183 17.24 7.41 -6.76
CA VAL A 183 18.18 7.10 -5.69
C VAL A 183 18.45 5.59 -5.65
N LYS A 184 19.69 5.21 -5.30
CA LYS A 184 20.12 3.80 -5.31
C LYS A 184 19.95 3.11 -3.96
N ALA A 185 20.09 3.85 -2.85
CA ALA A 185 20.03 3.26 -1.53
C ALA A 185 18.59 2.86 -1.18
N PRO A 186 18.36 1.60 -0.76
CA PRO A 186 17.01 1.15 -0.43
C PRO A 186 16.45 1.90 0.79
N PRO A 187 15.14 2.16 0.86
CA PRO A 187 14.53 2.97 1.92
C PRO A 187 14.77 2.41 3.33
N VAL A 188 14.85 1.08 3.47
CA VAL A 188 15.11 0.41 4.75
C VAL A 188 16.42 0.86 5.40
N LYS A 189 17.40 1.31 4.61
CA LYS A 189 18.68 1.83 5.11
C LYS A 189 18.52 3.09 5.98
N TYR A 190 17.49 3.90 5.70
CA TYR A 190 17.26 5.20 6.35
C TYR A 190 15.93 5.26 7.11
N ARG A 191 15.35 4.11 7.44
CA ARG A 191 14.03 4.07 8.04
C ARG A 191 13.99 4.72 9.45
N ASP A 192 15.07 4.60 10.22
CA ASP A 192 15.14 5.16 11.57
C ASP A 192 15.36 6.68 11.53
N GLU A 193 16.14 7.18 10.57
CA GLU A 193 16.28 8.59 10.27
C GLU A 193 14.97 9.21 9.81
N LEU A 194 14.25 8.53 8.93
CA LEU A 194 12.93 8.95 8.46
C LEU A 194 11.92 8.97 9.61
N ALA A 195 11.93 7.98 10.51
CA ALA A 195 11.08 7.96 11.69
C ALA A 195 11.43 9.10 12.67
N THR A 196 12.72 9.38 12.84
CA THR A 196 13.18 10.50 13.67
C THR A 196 12.75 11.86 13.09
N ALA A 197 12.86 12.04 11.78
CA ALA A 197 12.40 13.26 11.10
C ALA A 197 10.87 13.41 11.22
N ALA A 198 10.12 12.33 11.04
CA ALA A 198 8.67 12.31 11.22
C ALA A 198 8.27 12.71 12.66
N TRP A 199 8.94 12.15 13.67
CA TRP A 199 8.69 12.53 15.06
C TRP A 199 8.91 14.02 15.29
N ARG A 200 10.05 14.57 14.82
CA ARG A 200 10.37 16.02 14.93
C ARG A 200 9.32 16.92 14.24
N SER A 201 8.63 16.42 13.22
CA SER A 201 7.59 17.17 12.51
C SER A 201 6.28 17.28 13.32
N VAL A 202 6.08 16.39 14.30
CA VAL A 202 4.81 16.30 15.05
C VAL A 202 4.99 16.45 16.56
N SER A 203 6.22 16.52 17.08
CA SER A 203 6.51 16.76 18.51
C SER A 203 6.67 18.26 18.80
N LYS A 204 6.39 18.62 20.08
CA LYS A 204 6.64 19.95 20.62
C LYS A 204 8.13 20.23 20.74
#